data_5fc97c6882c2203dff8ed9cc260c1c36
#
_entry.id   5fc97c6882c2203dff8ed9cc260c1c36
#
_cell.length_a   1.000
_cell.length_b   1.000
_cell.length_c   1.000
_cell.angle_alpha   90.00
_cell.angle_beta   90.00
_cell.angle_gamma   90.00
#
_symmetry.space_group_name_H-M   'P 1'
#
loop_
_entity.id
_entity.type
_entity.pdbx_description
1 polymer ?
#
loop_
_entity_poly.entity_id
_entity_poly.type
_entity_poly.pdbx_seq_one_letter_code
_entity_poly.pdbx_strand_id
1 'polypeptide(L)'
;VPYQVDNIDAAATFAKLLAGRKILNDNLAPYNARTANLTTQATVDMIDILKGLFHDSKAVTKQYSEGTMGRTAGFDFMENTILPVHVSGTAGTVSGYQANGTQVAGSTLTVDTGTATFLAGDIITIAGTNSVHPETKVDTGNLKTFVVTANSGASATSLSISPAMVLVGPRQNISAFAVDNALIVKHGGASASYGVSMLYQEDFATVAFADLVMPKGVDFSAREVFDGISMRIVRQYDINNDKFPARLDVLYGYTATRPQLAVRFANN
;
A
#
# COMPACT_ATOMS: atom_id res chain seq x y z
N VAL A 1 0.72 -2.78 2.52
CA VAL A 1 1.78 -3.08 1.54
C VAL A 1 3.09 -2.57 2.11
N PRO A 2 4.15 -3.41 2.24
CA PRO A 2 5.41 -3.04 2.87
C PRO A 2 6.40 -2.34 1.92
N TYR A 3 6.17 -2.38 0.63
CA TYR A 3 7.05 -1.77 -0.36
C TYR A 3 6.63 -0.33 -0.65
N GLN A 4 7.59 0.59 -0.65
CA GLN A 4 7.33 2.00 -0.92
C GLN A 4 8.48 2.60 -1.72
N VAL A 5 8.13 3.39 -2.72
CA VAL A 5 9.03 4.38 -3.33
C VAL A 5 8.92 5.63 -2.49
N ASP A 6 10.01 6.01 -1.87
CA ASP A 6 10.10 7.24 -1.09
C ASP A 6 10.31 8.44 -2.03
N ASN A 7 9.30 9.27 -2.15
CA ASN A 7 9.32 10.54 -2.85
C ASN A 7 8.57 11.60 -2.05
N ILE A 8 8.62 11.48 -0.72
CA ILE A 8 8.02 12.43 0.22
C ILE A 8 8.75 13.76 0.12
N ASP A 9 8.02 14.85 0.24
CA ASP A 9 8.52 16.23 0.10
C ASP A 9 9.12 16.56 -1.29
N ALA A 10 8.74 15.80 -2.33
CA ALA A 10 9.17 16.04 -3.69
C ALA A 10 8.06 15.73 -4.69
N ALA A 11 8.05 16.45 -5.82
CA ALA A 11 7.17 16.16 -6.94
C ALA A 11 7.37 14.76 -7.49
N ALA A 12 6.30 14.12 -7.96
CA ALA A 12 6.40 12.82 -8.59
C ALA A 12 7.28 12.90 -9.85
N THR A 13 8.21 11.95 -10.02
CA THR A 13 9.10 11.92 -11.19
C THR A 13 9.00 10.59 -11.94
N PHE A 14 9.28 10.63 -13.24
CA PHE A 14 9.31 9.43 -14.06
C PHE A 14 10.34 8.40 -13.57
N ALA A 15 11.49 8.87 -13.08
CA ALA A 15 12.52 8.01 -12.49
C ALA A 15 12.01 7.27 -11.24
N LYS A 16 11.25 7.95 -10.39
CA LYS A 16 10.62 7.34 -9.20
C LYS A 16 9.51 6.35 -9.59
N LEU A 17 8.75 6.63 -10.64
CA LEU A 17 7.79 5.68 -11.19
C LEU A 17 8.49 4.40 -11.68
N LEU A 18 9.61 4.55 -12.40
CA LEU A 18 10.43 3.41 -12.84
C LEU A 18 11.04 2.65 -11.66
N ALA A 19 11.38 3.32 -10.55
CA ALA A 19 11.81 2.66 -9.32
C ALA A 19 10.70 1.77 -8.74
N GLY A 20 9.44 2.23 -8.77
CA GLY A 20 8.29 1.40 -8.41
C GLY A 20 8.13 0.19 -9.32
N ARG A 21 8.29 0.37 -10.64
CA ARG A 21 8.31 -0.73 -11.60
C ARG A 21 9.43 -1.73 -11.31
N LYS A 22 10.63 -1.24 -10.95
CA LYS A 22 11.76 -2.10 -10.57
C LYS A 22 11.40 -2.98 -9.39
N ILE A 23 10.81 -2.42 -8.33
CA ILE A 23 10.39 -3.18 -7.14
C ILE A 23 9.38 -4.29 -7.52
N LEU A 24 8.40 -3.99 -8.39
CA LEU A 24 7.45 -5.00 -8.88
C LEU A 24 8.15 -6.12 -9.65
N ASN A 25 9.13 -5.78 -10.51
CA ASN A 25 9.90 -6.77 -11.26
C ASN A 25 10.75 -7.63 -10.32
N ASP A 26 11.41 -7.02 -9.34
CA ASP A 26 12.23 -7.74 -8.34
C ASP A 26 11.36 -8.69 -7.49
N ASN A 27 10.08 -8.38 -7.32
CA ASN A 27 9.09 -9.25 -6.66
C ASN A 27 8.38 -10.23 -7.63
N LEU A 28 8.85 -10.36 -8.86
CA LEU A 28 8.31 -11.25 -9.89
C LEU A 28 6.83 -10.98 -10.24
N ALA A 29 6.40 -9.73 -10.18
CA ALA A 29 5.05 -9.36 -10.60
C ALA A 29 4.89 -9.56 -12.13
N PRO A 30 3.78 -10.17 -12.60
CA PRO A 30 3.48 -10.26 -14.03
C PRO A 30 3.48 -8.89 -14.71
N TYR A 31 3.83 -8.84 -16.01
CA TYR A 31 3.86 -7.60 -16.78
C TYR A 31 2.49 -7.12 -17.27
N ASN A 32 1.50 -8.00 -17.25
CA ASN A 32 0.13 -7.70 -17.63
C ASN A 32 -0.65 -7.04 -16.49
N ALA A 33 -1.69 -6.31 -16.84
CA ALA A 33 -2.67 -5.70 -15.91
C ALA A 33 -2.02 -4.95 -14.73
N ARG A 34 -0.96 -4.17 -15.02
CA ARG A 34 -0.34 -3.28 -14.05
C ARG A 34 -0.99 -1.92 -14.11
N THR A 35 -1.45 -1.44 -12.98
CA THR A 35 -2.13 -0.16 -12.82
C THR A 35 -1.33 0.76 -11.92
N ALA A 36 -1.26 2.03 -12.29
CA ALA A 36 -0.79 3.13 -11.47
C ALA A 36 -2.01 3.97 -11.05
N ASN A 37 -2.45 3.81 -9.81
CA ASN A 37 -3.54 4.59 -9.25
C ASN A 37 -2.94 5.76 -8.46
N LEU A 38 -3.03 6.95 -9.04
CA LEU A 38 -2.34 8.15 -8.57
C LEU A 38 -3.29 9.10 -7.84
N THR A 39 -2.75 9.82 -6.88
CA THR A 39 -3.41 11.01 -6.32
C THR A 39 -3.47 12.11 -7.38
N THR A 40 -4.38 13.06 -7.22
CA THR A 40 -4.51 14.20 -8.14
C THR A 40 -3.21 14.99 -8.29
N GLN A 41 -2.49 15.22 -7.20
CA GLN A 41 -1.20 15.93 -7.26
C GLN A 41 -0.14 15.12 -8.02
N ALA A 42 -0.04 13.82 -7.75
CA ALA A 42 0.88 12.94 -8.49
C ALA A 42 0.57 12.87 -9.98
N THR A 43 -0.71 12.94 -10.34
CA THR A 43 -1.16 13.00 -11.76
C THR A 43 -0.69 14.28 -12.43
N VAL A 44 -0.87 15.43 -11.79
CA VAL A 44 -0.40 16.73 -12.29
C VAL A 44 1.11 16.71 -12.52
N ASP A 45 1.88 16.29 -11.54
CA ASP A 45 3.34 16.19 -11.62
C ASP A 45 3.80 15.29 -12.77
N MET A 46 3.15 14.13 -12.92
CA MET A 46 3.49 13.17 -13.97
C MET A 46 3.15 13.69 -15.37
N ILE A 47 2.02 14.37 -15.55
CA ILE A 47 1.65 14.99 -16.83
C ILE A 47 2.66 16.07 -17.19
N ASP A 48 3.06 16.90 -16.24
CA ASP A 48 4.04 17.97 -16.47
C ASP A 48 5.40 17.43 -16.92
N ILE A 49 5.85 16.35 -16.30
CA ILE A 49 7.14 15.72 -16.67
C ILE A 49 7.05 14.99 -18.01
N LEU A 50 5.94 14.31 -18.28
CA LEU A 50 5.79 13.49 -19.49
C LEU A 50 5.51 14.33 -20.75
N LYS A 51 5.09 15.58 -20.63
CA LYS A 51 4.77 16.45 -21.78
C LYS A 51 5.87 16.57 -22.83
N GLY A 52 7.12 16.38 -22.46
CA GLY A 52 8.28 16.43 -23.37
C GLY A 52 8.75 15.07 -23.91
N LEU A 53 8.18 13.95 -23.45
CA LEU A 53 8.62 12.60 -23.80
C LEU A 53 7.76 11.91 -24.85
N PHE A 54 6.56 12.41 -25.11
CA PHE A 54 5.66 11.80 -26.09
C PHE A 54 5.88 12.41 -27.48
N HIS A 55 6.24 11.55 -28.43
CA HIS A 55 6.35 11.91 -29.87
C HIS A 55 5.19 11.37 -30.70
N ASP A 56 4.32 10.53 -30.13
CA ASP A 56 3.11 10.07 -30.82
C ASP A 56 2.04 11.16 -30.81
N SER A 57 1.68 11.65 -31.99
CA SER A 57 0.72 12.74 -32.16
C SER A 57 -0.66 12.43 -31.57
N LYS A 58 -1.12 11.17 -31.56
CA LYS A 58 -2.40 10.77 -30.97
C LYS A 58 -2.36 10.79 -29.44
N ALA A 59 -1.29 10.30 -28.84
CA ALA A 59 -1.09 10.31 -27.38
C ALA A 59 -0.95 11.75 -26.89
N VAL A 60 -0.18 12.59 -27.57
CA VAL A 60 -0.02 14.02 -27.24
C VAL A 60 -1.35 14.76 -27.33
N THR A 61 -2.16 14.51 -28.35
CA THR A 61 -3.47 15.17 -28.52
C THR A 61 -4.42 14.80 -27.37
N LYS A 62 -4.51 13.55 -26.98
CA LYS A 62 -5.35 13.12 -25.84
C LYS A 62 -4.84 13.66 -24.51
N GLN A 63 -3.55 13.64 -24.28
CA GLN A 63 -2.96 14.19 -23.07
C GLN A 63 -3.24 15.70 -22.96
N TYR A 64 -3.12 16.44 -24.06
CA TYR A 64 -3.39 17.88 -24.11
C TYR A 64 -4.88 18.21 -23.93
N SER A 65 -5.77 17.44 -24.56
CA SER A 65 -7.22 17.74 -24.53
C SER A 65 -7.92 17.18 -23.27
N GLU A 66 -7.49 16.03 -22.75
CA GLU A 66 -8.20 15.29 -21.70
C GLU A 66 -7.36 15.12 -20.43
N GLY A 67 -6.06 15.44 -20.43
CA GLY A 67 -5.16 15.19 -19.31
C GLY A 67 -4.87 13.70 -19.06
N THR A 68 -5.22 12.81 -19.99
CA THR A 68 -5.03 11.37 -19.81
C THR A 68 -3.63 10.94 -20.21
N MET A 69 -2.97 10.12 -19.38
CA MET A 69 -1.61 9.62 -19.66
C MET A 69 -1.59 8.30 -20.47
N GLY A 70 -2.73 7.62 -20.59
CA GLY A 70 -2.80 6.34 -21.26
C GLY A 70 -1.91 5.28 -20.61
N ARG A 71 -1.27 4.41 -21.42
CA ARG A 71 -0.35 3.38 -20.95
C ARG A 71 1.09 3.81 -21.18
N THR A 72 1.83 4.02 -20.10
CA THR A 72 3.24 4.44 -20.14
C THR A 72 4.03 3.68 -19.08
N ALA A 73 5.32 3.41 -19.34
CA ALA A 73 6.20 2.65 -18.45
C ALA A 73 5.66 1.25 -18.05
N GLY A 74 4.70 0.71 -18.80
CA GLY A 74 4.06 -0.59 -18.52
C GLY A 74 2.91 -0.53 -17.53
N PHE A 75 2.44 0.66 -17.16
CA PHE A 75 1.27 0.88 -16.31
C PHE A 75 0.12 1.53 -17.09
N ASP A 76 -1.09 1.14 -16.76
CA ASP A 76 -2.30 1.87 -17.08
C ASP A 76 -2.56 2.88 -15.95
N PHE A 77 -2.65 4.17 -16.29
CA PHE A 77 -2.77 5.24 -15.31
C PHE A 77 -4.24 5.53 -15.00
N MET A 78 -4.52 5.63 -13.72
CA MET A 78 -5.82 6.04 -13.17
C MET A 78 -5.60 7.13 -12.12
N GLU A 79 -6.48 8.13 -12.13
CA GLU A 79 -6.53 9.15 -11.10
C GLU A 79 -7.64 8.83 -10.11
N ASN A 80 -7.38 9.01 -8.81
CA ASN A 80 -8.38 8.77 -7.79
C ASN A 80 -8.24 9.78 -6.64
N THR A 81 -9.33 10.49 -6.35
CA THR A 81 -9.41 11.50 -5.30
C THR A 81 -9.62 10.91 -3.90
N ILE A 82 -9.97 9.61 -3.80
CA ILE A 82 -10.26 8.92 -2.51
C ILE A 82 -8.99 8.33 -1.90
N LEU A 83 -7.85 8.39 -2.59
CA LEU A 83 -6.60 7.84 -2.05
C LEU A 83 -6.23 8.51 -0.73
N PRO A 84 -5.75 7.71 0.27
CA PRO A 84 -5.50 8.23 1.60
C PRO A 84 -4.27 9.13 1.64
N VAL A 85 -4.34 10.11 2.52
CA VAL A 85 -3.18 10.84 3.00
C VAL A 85 -2.67 10.13 4.25
N HIS A 86 -1.38 9.84 4.30
CA HIS A 86 -0.73 9.26 5.47
C HIS A 86 -0.01 10.34 6.27
N VAL A 87 -0.23 10.32 7.58
CA VAL A 87 0.52 11.16 8.52
C VAL A 87 1.46 10.24 9.29
N SER A 88 2.75 10.49 9.18
CA SER A 88 3.77 9.67 9.84
C SER A 88 3.96 10.06 11.31
N GLY A 89 4.56 9.14 12.09
CA GLY A 89 4.92 9.41 13.49
C GLY A 89 5.96 10.50 13.66
N THR A 90 6.22 10.90 14.90
CA THR A 90 7.18 11.96 15.24
C THR A 90 8.64 11.54 15.03
N ALA A 91 8.93 10.26 14.77
CA ALA A 91 10.25 9.81 14.36
C ALA A 91 10.67 10.51 13.05
N GLY A 92 11.89 11.02 13.02
CA GLY A 92 12.47 11.57 11.79
C GLY A 92 12.97 10.48 10.85
N THR A 93 13.52 10.86 9.69
CA THR A 93 14.14 9.92 8.75
C THR A 93 15.23 9.09 9.46
N VAL A 94 16.11 9.70 10.21
CA VAL A 94 16.94 9.01 11.21
C VAL A 94 16.13 8.96 12.48
N SER A 95 15.55 7.79 12.77
CA SER A 95 14.52 7.66 13.80
C SER A 95 15.03 7.85 15.24
N GLY A 96 16.34 7.76 15.45
CA GLY A 96 16.95 7.70 16.77
C GLY A 96 16.82 6.32 17.45
N TYR A 97 16.10 5.39 16.85
CA TYR A 97 15.98 4.02 17.33
C TYR A 97 17.02 3.11 16.73
N GLN A 98 17.43 2.14 17.52
CA GLN A 98 18.33 1.07 17.12
C GLN A 98 17.70 -0.29 17.47
N ALA A 99 18.15 -1.33 16.80
CA ALA A 99 17.74 -2.69 17.14
C ALA A 99 18.38 -3.07 18.50
N ASN A 100 17.58 -3.56 19.43
CA ASN A 100 18.03 -4.02 20.73
C ASN A 100 18.31 -5.53 20.67
N GLY A 101 19.60 -5.88 20.72
CA GLY A 101 20.08 -7.24 20.54
C GLY A 101 19.93 -7.76 19.10
N THR A 102 20.44 -8.96 18.86
CA THR A 102 20.25 -9.64 17.57
C THR A 102 18.79 -10.02 17.40
N GLN A 103 18.18 -9.57 16.31
CA GLN A 103 16.80 -9.84 16.02
C GLN A 103 16.55 -11.31 15.67
N VAL A 104 15.32 -11.75 15.81
CA VAL A 104 14.88 -13.12 15.52
C VAL A 104 13.73 -13.15 14.53
N ALA A 105 13.42 -14.33 14.01
CA ALA A 105 12.28 -14.50 13.11
C ALA A 105 10.97 -14.08 13.80
N GLY A 106 10.15 -13.31 13.08
CA GLY A 106 8.86 -12.86 13.61
C GLY A 106 8.45 -11.49 13.09
N SER A 107 7.34 -11.01 13.60
CA SER A 107 6.74 -9.70 13.26
C SER A 107 6.95 -8.64 14.35
N THR A 108 7.78 -8.92 15.34
CA THR A 108 8.16 -7.98 16.40
C THR A 108 9.62 -7.63 16.25
N LEU A 109 9.92 -6.36 16.20
CA LEU A 109 11.27 -5.79 16.19
C LEU A 109 11.54 -5.19 17.58
N THR A 110 12.51 -5.71 18.30
CA THR A 110 12.94 -5.12 19.59
C THR A 110 13.83 -3.91 19.33
N VAL A 111 13.56 -2.83 20.02
CA VAL A 111 14.22 -1.53 19.78
C VAL A 111 14.56 -0.84 21.08
N ASP A 112 15.54 0.05 21.03
CA ASP A 112 15.93 0.92 22.13
C ASP A 112 16.34 2.31 21.65
N THR A 113 16.84 3.14 22.56
CA THR A 113 17.44 4.48 22.38
C THR A 113 16.53 5.58 21.86
N GLY A 114 15.46 5.26 21.13
CA GLY A 114 14.55 6.25 20.55
C GLY A 114 13.54 6.80 21.56
N THR A 115 13.08 8.04 21.34
CA THR A 115 12.06 8.71 22.15
C THR A 115 10.86 9.17 21.33
N ALA A 116 10.92 9.02 20.01
CA ALA A 116 9.88 9.43 19.08
C ALA A 116 8.81 8.34 18.91
N THR A 117 7.73 8.64 18.19
CA THR A 117 6.62 7.70 17.93
C THR A 117 6.64 7.24 16.48
N PHE A 118 6.18 6.01 16.24
CA PHE A 118 5.79 5.52 14.92
C PHE A 118 4.28 5.32 14.87
N LEU A 119 3.69 5.60 13.72
CA LEU A 119 2.28 5.31 13.47
C LEU A 119 2.12 4.10 12.53
N ALA A 120 0.96 3.45 12.67
CA ALA A 120 0.62 2.35 11.77
C ALA A 120 0.60 2.84 10.32
N GLY A 121 1.36 2.17 9.46
CA GLY A 121 1.56 2.58 8.06
C GLY A 121 2.92 3.21 7.78
N ASP A 122 3.70 3.61 8.79
CA ASP A 122 5.07 4.07 8.61
C ASP A 122 5.93 2.96 8.00
N ILE A 123 6.78 3.32 7.06
CA ILE A 123 7.73 2.41 6.42
C ILE A 123 9.10 2.61 7.04
N ILE A 124 9.71 1.50 7.43
CA ILE A 124 11.05 1.48 8.02
C ILE A 124 11.98 0.53 7.28
N THR A 125 13.25 0.80 7.35
CA THR A 125 14.35 -0.08 6.96
C THR A 125 15.31 -0.23 8.13
N ILE A 126 16.02 -1.36 8.17
CA ILE A 126 16.95 -1.69 9.25
C ILE A 126 18.31 -1.94 8.61
N ALA A 127 19.34 -1.29 9.13
CA ALA A 127 20.69 -1.46 8.62
C ALA A 127 21.15 -2.92 8.67
N GLY A 128 21.76 -3.40 7.58
CA GLY A 128 22.27 -4.76 7.48
C GLY A 128 21.21 -5.84 7.19
N THR A 129 19.92 -5.48 7.12
CA THR A 129 18.84 -6.40 6.76
C THR A 129 18.42 -6.18 5.32
N ASN A 130 19.01 -6.91 4.38
CA ASN A 130 18.70 -6.79 2.97
C ASN A 130 17.54 -7.71 2.55
N SER A 131 16.85 -7.31 1.50
CA SER A 131 15.89 -8.17 0.81
C SER A 131 16.60 -9.26 0.02
N VAL A 132 15.96 -10.40 -0.15
CA VAL A 132 16.44 -11.49 -1.00
C VAL A 132 15.52 -11.66 -2.20
N HIS A 133 16.09 -12.16 -3.30
CA HIS A 133 15.30 -12.51 -4.47
C HIS A 133 14.29 -13.62 -4.13
N PRO A 134 13.01 -13.50 -4.49
CA PRO A 134 11.96 -14.43 -4.05
C PRO A 134 12.21 -15.88 -4.40
N GLU A 135 12.85 -16.16 -5.52
CA GLU A 135 13.10 -17.50 -6.06
C GLU A 135 14.49 -18.01 -5.69
N THR A 136 15.54 -17.27 -6.04
CA THR A 136 16.94 -17.71 -5.86
C THR A 136 17.47 -17.54 -4.43
N LYS A 137 16.78 -16.75 -3.61
CA LYS A 137 17.18 -16.41 -2.22
C LYS A 137 18.52 -15.70 -2.07
N VAL A 138 19.06 -15.21 -3.18
CA VAL A 138 20.30 -14.42 -3.18
C VAL A 138 20.00 -13.01 -2.68
N ASP A 139 20.93 -12.45 -1.91
CA ASP A 139 20.86 -11.05 -1.42
C ASP A 139 20.83 -10.08 -2.61
N THR A 140 19.87 -9.17 -2.60
CA THR A 140 19.70 -8.16 -3.66
C THR A 140 20.55 -6.90 -3.41
N GLY A 141 21.23 -6.78 -2.27
CA GLY A 141 21.96 -5.59 -1.87
C GLY A 141 21.08 -4.39 -1.49
N ASN A 142 19.76 -4.53 -1.54
CA ASN A 142 18.83 -3.47 -1.15
C ASN A 142 18.21 -3.78 0.22
N LEU A 143 18.15 -2.78 1.10
CA LEU A 143 17.51 -2.93 2.40
C LEU A 143 16.06 -3.39 2.27
N LYS A 144 15.65 -4.31 3.13
CA LYS A 144 14.26 -4.75 3.22
C LYS A 144 13.41 -3.66 3.86
N THR A 145 12.28 -3.34 3.24
CA THR A 145 11.28 -2.43 3.79
C THR A 145 10.26 -3.20 4.62
N PHE A 146 9.90 -2.62 5.76
CA PHE A 146 8.86 -3.12 6.65
C PHE A 146 7.85 -2.01 6.93
N VAL A 147 6.58 -2.37 7.08
CA VAL A 147 5.54 -1.44 7.52
C VAL A 147 5.28 -1.66 9.01
N VAL A 148 5.21 -0.58 9.76
CA VAL A 148 4.76 -0.60 11.16
C VAL A 148 3.26 -0.85 11.17
N THR A 149 2.79 -1.86 11.91
CA THR A 149 1.38 -2.28 11.89
C THR A 149 0.55 -1.75 13.04
N ALA A 150 1.22 -1.28 14.10
CA ALA A 150 0.56 -0.71 15.27
C ALA A 150 1.26 0.58 15.69
N ASN A 151 0.51 1.54 16.21
CA ASN A 151 1.08 2.77 16.75
C ASN A 151 2.00 2.44 17.93
N SER A 152 3.19 3.01 17.94
CA SER A 152 4.10 2.95 19.08
C SER A 152 3.90 4.16 19.98
N GLY A 153 4.08 3.96 21.29
CA GLY A 153 4.29 5.08 22.22
C GLY A 153 5.67 5.71 22.05
N ALA A 154 5.90 6.83 22.72
CA ALA A 154 7.24 7.37 22.89
C ALA A 154 8.11 6.39 23.69
N SER A 155 9.40 6.32 23.38
CA SER A 155 10.35 5.40 24.01
C SER A 155 9.90 3.92 23.93
N ALA A 156 9.41 3.52 22.77
CA ALA A 156 8.96 2.15 22.54
C ALA A 156 10.14 1.17 22.68
N THR A 157 9.90 0.01 23.26
CA THR A 157 10.87 -1.08 23.36
C THR A 157 10.68 -2.14 22.30
N SER A 158 9.57 -2.07 21.56
CA SER A 158 9.28 -2.97 20.44
C SER A 158 8.37 -2.30 19.42
N LEU A 159 8.51 -2.70 18.16
CA LEU A 159 7.66 -2.30 17.04
C LEU A 159 7.05 -3.53 16.40
N SER A 160 5.75 -3.49 16.13
CA SER A 160 5.08 -4.52 15.33
C SER A 160 5.27 -4.21 13.85
N ILE A 161 5.83 -5.15 13.10
CA ILE A 161 6.20 -4.99 11.70
C ILE A 161 5.56 -6.03 10.78
N SER A 162 5.40 -5.67 9.53
CA SER A 162 4.97 -6.58 8.46
C SER A 162 5.80 -6.26 7.19
N PRO A 163 6.26 -7.29 6.44
CA PRO A 163 6.13 -8.73 6.70
C PRO A 163 6.97 -9.17 7.90
N ALA A 164 6.69 -10.36 8.41
CA ALA A 164 7.56 -10.97 9.41
C ALA A 164 8.96 -11.21 8.85
N MET A 165 9.99 -11.07 9.67
CA MET A 165 11.37 -11.41 9.29
C MET A 165 11.53 -12.92 9.21
N VAL A 166 11.97 -13.43 8.06
CA VAL A 166 12.20 -14.87 7.82
C VAL A 166 13.54 -15.03 7.12
N LEU A 167 14.49 -15.68 7.80
CA LEU A 167 15.86 -15.86 7.30
C LEU A 167 16.07 -17.15 6.49
N VAL A 168 15.25 -18.17 6.70
CA VAL A 168 15.44 -19.49 6.08
C VAL A 168 14.13 -20.07 5.56
N GLY A 169 14.24 -20.96 4.58
CA GLY A 169 13.12 -21.70 4.03
C GLY A 169 12.40 -21.02 2.86
N PRO A 170 11.30 -21.59 2.36
CA PRO A 170 10.62 -21.10 1.15
C PRO A 170 10.13 -19.66 1.24
N ARG A 171 9.82 -19.19 2.45
CA ARG A 171 9.34 -17.83 2.73
C ARG A 171 10.45 -16.86 3.12
N GLN A 172 11.72 -17.24 2.95
CA GLN A 172 12.84 -16.34 3.23
C GLN A 172 12.67 -15.01 2.50
N ASN A 173 12.79 -13.92 3.25
CA ASN A 173 12.60 -12.56 2.73
C ASN A 173 13.71 -11.58 3.15
N ILE A 174 14.65 -12.02 3.98
CA ILE A 174 15.83 -11.25 4.41
C ILE A 174 17.10 -12.08 4.25
N SER A 175 18.22 -11.40 4.06
CA SER A 175 19.56 -12.03 3.96
C SER A 175 20.21 -12.26 5.32
N ALA A 176 19.93 -11.39 6.28
CA ALA A 176 20.42 -11.49 7.66
C ALA A 176 19.44 -10.81 8.63
N PHE A 177 19.42 -11.28 9.88
CA PHE A 177 18.77 -10.53 10.96
C PHE A 177 19.57 -9.28 11.29
N ALA A 178 18.89 -8.23 11.70
CA ALA A 178 19.53 -7.04 12.24
C ALA A 178 20.35 -7.41 13.48
N VAL A 179 21.58 -6.92 13.51
CA VAL A 179 22.46 -7.06 14.67
C VAL A 179 22.13 -5.99 15.72
N ASP A 180 22.67 -6.17 16.92
CA ASP A 180 22.56 -5.18 17.98
C ASP A 180 23.06 -3.79 17.51
N ASN A 181 22.35 -2.73 17.92
CA ASN A 181 22.61 -1.35 17.53
C ASN A 181 22.46 -1.04 16.03
N ALA A 182 21.82 -1.92 15.24
CA ALA A 182 21.49 -1.63 13.84
C ALA A 182 20.52 -0.45 13.75
N LEU A 183 20.86 0.57 12.97
CA LEU A 183 20.07 1.80 12.83
C LEU A 183 18.75 1.51 12.13
N ILE A 184 17.69 2.13 12.63
CA ILE A 184 16.35 2.09 12.04
C ILE A 184 16.09 3.43 11.35
N VAL A 185 15.85 3.37 10.05
CA VAL A 185 15.55 4.52 9.19
C VAL A 185 14.07 4.47 8.81
N LYS A 186 13.36 5.59 8.96
CA LYS A 186 11.96 5.75 8.53
C LYS A 186 11.92 6.50 7.20
N HIS A 187 11.00 6.14 6.32
CA HIS A 187 10.70 6.93 5.13
C HIS A 187 9.91 8.19 5.51
N GLY A 188 10.37 9.34 5.00
CA GLY A 188 9.82 10.65 5.33
C GLY A 188 10.27 11.24 6.66
N GLY A 189 10.08 12.56 6.79
CA GLY A 189 10.44 13.33 7.99
C GLY A 189 9.52 13.07 9.19
N ALA A 190 9.76 13.76 10.29
CA ALA A 190 8.93 13.74 11.48
C ALA A 190 7.56 14.37 11.16
N SER A 191 6.48 13.68 11.54
CA SER A 191 5.10 14.14 11.33
C SER A 191 4.80 14.55 9.87
N ALA A 192 5.48 13.94 8.90
CA ALA A 192 5.26 14.22 7.50
C ALA A 192 3.85 13.76 7.06
N SER A 193 3.18 14.61 6.29
CA SER A 193 1.87 14.31 5.70
C SER A 193 2.04 14.20 4.20
N TYR A 194 1.66 13.07 3.60
CA TYR A 194 1.85 12.82 2.17
C TYR A 194 0.77 11.94 1.57
N GLY A 195 0.49 12.16 0.30
CA GLY A 195 -0.42 11.32 -0.46
C GLY A 195 0.17 9.94 -0.73
N VAL A 196 -0.66 8.91 -0.70
CA VAL A 196 -0.26 7.54 -0.98
C VAL A 196 -0.93 7.06 -2.26
N SER A 197 -0.22 7.19 -3.36
CA SER A 197 -0.55 6.53 -4.62
C SER A 197 -0.11 5.06 -4.60
N MET A 198 -0.65 4.25 -5.49
CA MET A 198 -0.33 2.82 -5.51
C MET A 198 -0.06 2.31 -6.93
N LEU A 199 1.06 1.61 -7.08
CA LEU A 199 1.44 0.89 -8.28
C LEU A 199 1.22 -0.60 -8.00
N TYR A 200 0.38 -1.27 -8.77
CA TYR A 200 0.04 -2.67 -8.48
C TYR A 200 -0.27 -3.47 -9.74
N GLN A 201 -0.19 -4.77 -9.58
CA GLN A 201 -0.73 -5.75 -10.50
C GLN A 201 -2.06 -6.27 -9.94
N GLU A 202 -3.03 -6.58 -10.77
CA GLU A 202 -4.42 -6.87 -10.37
C GLU A 202 -4.57 -7.97 -9.31
N ASP A 203 -3.70 -8.97 -9.31
CA ASP A 203 -3.75 -10.09 -8.36
C ASP A 203 -3.24 -9.76 -6.94
N PHE A 204 -2.87 -8.49 -6.65
CA PHE A 204 -2.36 -8.11 -5.33
C PHE A 204 -3.42 -8.22 -4.24
N ALA A 205 -4.67 -7.96 -4.59
CA ALA A 205 -5.80 -7.96 -3.67
C ALA A 205 -7.02 -8.63 -4.30
N THR A 206 -7.87 -9.16 -3.44
CA THR A 206 -9.14 -9.77 -3.86
C THR A 206 -10.27 -9.14 -3.07
N VAL A 207 -11.36 -8.82 -3.77
CA VAL A 207 -12.64 -8.45 -3.18
C VAL A 207 -13.61 -9.60 -3.42
N ALA A 208 -14.34 -10.00 -2.40
CA ALA A 208 -15.36 -11.04 -2.50
C ALA A 208 -16.68 -10.50 -1.98
N PHE A 209 -17.74 -10.85 -2.66
CA PHE A 209 -19.12 -10.59 -2.24
C PHE A 209 -19.79 -11.90 -1.89
N ALA A 210 -20.68 -11.88 -0.89
CA ALA A 210 -21.44 -13.05 -0.49
C ALA A 210 -22.92 -12.74 -0.39
N ASP A 211 -23.72 -13.76 -0.67
CA ASP A 211 -25.17 -13.69 -0.59
C ASP A 211 -25.64 -13.64 0.86
N LEU A 212 -26.40 -12.60 1.21
CA LEU A 212 -27.07 -12.52 2.49
C LEU A 212 -28.33 -13.41 2.52
N VAL A 213 -28.56 -14.07 3.65
CA VAL A 213 -29.75 -14.88 3.88
C VAL A 213 -30.99 -13.98 3.84
N MET A 214 -32.02 -14.43 3.13
CA MET A 214 -33.30 -13.73 3.06
C MET A 214 -34.09 -13.91 4.35
N PRO A 215 -34.48 -12.84 5.05
CA PRO A 215 -35.27 -12.92 6.27
C PRO A 215 -36.69 -13.40 5.94
N LYS A 216 -37.24 -14.21 6.82
CA LYS A 216 -38.67 -14.64 6.75
C LYS A 216 -39.49 -13.76 7.71
N GLY A 217 -40.77 -13.51 7.36
CA GLY A 217 -41.66 -12.73 8.22
C GLY A 217 -41.51 -11.21 8.09
N VAL A 218 -40.92 -10.74 7.03
CA VAL A 218 -40.86 -9.31 6.64
C VAL A 218 -41.90 -9.04 5.54
N ASP A 219 -42.33 -7.79 5.43
CA ASP A 219 -43.31 -7.34 4.43
C ASP A 219 -42.77 -7.52 3.00
N PHE A 220 -41.53 -7.17 2.77
CA PHE A 220 -40.87 -7.33 1.48
C PHE A 220 -39.39 -7.61 1.65
N SER A 221 -38.87 -8.58 0.90
CA SER A 221 -37.44 -8.82 0.76
C SER A 221 -37.11 -9.29 -0.65
N ALA A 222 -36.08 -8.76 -1.23
CA ALA A 222 -35.53 -9.17 -2.51
C ALA A 222 -34.02 -9.18 -2.49
N ARG A 223 -33.40 -10.01 -3.33
CA ARG A 223 -31.97 -10.08 -3.54
C ARG A 223 -31.70 -10.14 -5.03
N GLU A 224 -30.73 -9.36 -5.46
CA GLU A 224 -30.27 -9.35 -6.83
C GLU A 224 -28.74 -9.34 -6.88
N VAL A 225 -28.19 -9.99 -7.88
CA VAL A 225 -26.75 -10.01 -8.15
C VAL A 225 -26.53 -9.33 -9.50
N PHE A 226 -25.78 -8.22 -9.46
CA PHE A 226 -25.40 -7.49 -10.66
C PHE A 226 -23.89 -7.31 -10.66
N ASP A 227 -23.23 -7.67 -11.75
CA ASP A 227 -21.77 -7.58 -11.93
C ASP A 227 -20.97 -8.21 -10.76
N GLY A 228 -21.45 -9.35 -10.26
CA GLY A 228 -20.83 -10.05 -9.13
C GLY A 228 -21.11 -9.45 -7.74
N ILE A 229 -21.80 -8.32 -7.66
CA ILE A 229 -22.19 -7.68 -6.39
C ILE A 229 -23.60 -8.15 -6.01
N SER A 230 -23.68 -8.84 -4.87
CA SER A 230 -24.95 -9.28 -4.29
C SER A 230 -25.50 -8.22 -3.35
N MET A 231 -26.70 -7.74 -3.65
CA MET A 231 -27.42 -6.76 -2.83
C MET A 231 -28.75 -7.32 -2.36
N ARG A 232 -29.09 -7.06 -1.11
CA ARG A 232 -30.36 -7.43 -0.51
C ARG A 232 -31.10 -6.19 -0.05
N ILE A 233 -32.37 -6.07 -0.40
CA ILE A 233 -33.29 -5.09 0.16
C ILE A 233 -34.29 -5.80 1.10
N VAL A 234 -34.50 -5.21 2.25
CA VAL A 234 -35.50 -5.66 3.24
C VAL A 234 -36.35 -4.49 3.64
N ARG A 235 -37.66 -4.66 3.67
CA ARG A 235 -38.61 -3.66 4.16
C ARG A 235 -39.60 -4.33 5.11
N GLN A 236 -40.00 -3.63 6.16
CA GLN A 236 -40.96 -4.07 7.13
C GLN A 236 -41.79 -2.88 7.65
N TYR A 237 -43.08 -3.09 7.89
CA TYR A 237 -43.91 -2.08 8.52
C TYR A 237 -43.61 -1.97 10.01
N ASP A 238 -43.38 -0.75 10.48
CA ASP A 238 -43.25 -0.42 11.91
C ASP A 238 -44.55 0.19 12.42
N ILE A 239 -45.31 -0.62 13.16
CA ILE A 239 -46.62 -0.26 13.68
C ILE A 239 -46.55 0.86 14.73
N ASN A 240 -45.44 1.03 15.40
CA ASN A 240 -45.30 2.05 16.46
C ASN A 240 -45.10 3.44 15.89
N ASN A 241 -44.47 3.54 14.73
CA ASN A 241 -44.08 4.82 14.10
C ASN A 241 -44.85 5.07 12.78
N ASP A 242 -45.74 4.18 12.35
CA ASP A 242 -46.45 4.23 11.07
C ASP A 242 -45.49 4.50 9.89
N LYS A 243 -44.45 3.67 9.77
CA LYS A 243 -43.39 3.83 8.76
C LYS A 243 -43.07 2.48 8.12
N PHE A 244 -42.57 2.53 6.89
CA PHE A 244 -42.01 1.38 6.17
C PHE A 244 -40.47 1.54 6.01
N PRO A 245 -39.69 1.32 7.07
CA PRO A 245 -38.24 1.36 6.95
C PRO A 245 -37.76 0.31 5.96
N ALA A 246 -36.93 0.75 5.01
CA ALA A 246 -36.24 -0.12 4.08
C ALA A 246 -34.74 -0.06 4.33
N ARG A 247 -34.07 -1.21 4.23
CA ARG A 247 -32.64 -1.34 4.38
C ARG A 247 -32.02 -2.06 3.20
N LEU A 248 -30.98 -1.47 2.64
CA LEU A 248 -30.16 -2.09 1.61
C LEU A 248 -28.90 -2.63 2.25
N ASP A 249 -28.64 -3.92 2.07
CA ASP A 249 -27.49 -4.62 2.66
C ASP A 249 -26.59 -5.19 1.56
N VAL A 250 -25.29 -5.04 1.72
CA VAL A 250 -24.25 -5.69 0.92
C VAL A 250 -23.26 -6.35 1.88
N LEU A 251 -22.96 -7.62 1.65
CA LEU A 251 -21.90 -8.31 2.39
C LEU A 251 -20.68 -8.46 1.48
N TYR A 252 -19.61 -7.81 1.87
CA TYR A 252 -18.34 -7.88 1.13
C TYR A 252 -17.16 -8.05 2.07
N GLY A 253 -16.09 -8.61 1.55
CA GLY A 253 -14.80 -8.68 2.21
C GLY A 253 -13.68 -8.38 1.23
N TYR A 254 -12.58 -7.83 1.72
CA TYR A 254 -11.39 -7.58 0.90
C TYR A 254 -10.14 -7.96 1.65
N THR A 255 -9.13 -8.41 0.91
CA THR A 255 -7.83 -8.74 1.48
C THR A 255 -6.72 -8.56 0.44
N ALA A 256 -5.54 -8.14 0.91
CA ALA A 256 -4.34 -8.16 0.09
C ALA A 256 -3.74 -9.58 0.12
N THR A 257 -4.03 -10.37 -0.90
CA THR A 257 -3.59 -11.77 -1.00
C THR A 257 -2.09 -11.88 -1.26
N ARG A 258 -1.56 -10.97 -2.09
CA ARG A 258 -0.14 -10.93 -2.48
C ARG A 258 0.44 -9.52 -2.37
N PRO A 259 0.74 -9.05 -1.14
CA PRO A 259 1.23 -7.69 -0.91
C PRO A 259 2.51 -7.33 -1.68
N GLN A 260 3.30 -8.32 -2.11
CA GLN A 260 4.51 -8.13 -2.92
C GLN A 260 4.22 -7.65 -4.36
N LEU A 261 2.99 -7.79 -4.84
CA LEU A 261 2.56 -7.33 -6.16
C LEU A 261 2.07 -5.88 -6.16
N ALA A 262 2.26 -5.18 -5.07
CA ALA A 262 1.91 -3.77 -4.95
C ALA A 262 3.02 -2.97 -4.29
N VAL A 263 3.15 -1.71 -4.69
CA VAL A 263 4.14 -0.75 -4.19
C VAL A 263 3.43 0.56 -3.91
N ARG A 264 3.65 1.12 -2.74
CA ARG A 264 3.20 2.47 -2.39
C ARG A 264 4.10 3.47 -3.10
N PHE A 265 3.51 4.48 -3.67
CA PHE A 265 4.21 5.63 -4.23
C PHE A 265 3.81 6.84 -3.40
N ALA A 266 4.72 7.25 -2.51
CA ALA A 266 4.49 8.36 -1.60
C ALA A 266 5.01 9.65 -2.23
N ASN A 267 4.18 10.68 -2.29
CA ASN A 267 4.52 12.01 -2.79
C ASN A 267 3.66 13.08 -2.12
N ASN A 268 4.11 14.30 -2.13
CA ASN A 268 3.35 15.47 -1.66
C ASN A 268 2.78 16.25 -2.84
#